data_06a735e618bdd21112c540ac95ee19d7
#
_entry.id   06a735e618bdd21112c540ac95ee19d7
#
_cell.length_a   1.000
_cell.length_b   1.000
_cell.length_c   1.000
_cell.angle_alpha   90.00
_cell.angle_beta   90.00
_cell.angle_gamma   90.00
#
_symmetry.space_group_name_H-M   'P 1'
#
loop_
_entity.id
_entity.type
_entity.pdbx_description
1 polymer ?
#
loop_
_entity_poly.entity_id
_entity_poly.type
_entity_poly.pdbx_seq_one_letter_code
_entity_poly.pdbx_strand_id
1 'polypeptide(L)'
;MNFRELNAQLGNIDIYLLDQILKGRFEGKSKVLDVGCGEGRNLIYFAREGFDVYGFDQNPSALQMLRYLLKGVRPDFDERKLIEGNAQSLPLPEGYFDIVIISAVLHFSGTVEAFHKQIAELFRVLASEGILFIRMTSDIGLPDATEDLGNGRYLIPDGSARFLLTRSLIEEIVEKFSWQLIEPVKTTVVDDVRCMTTLVFRKA
;
A
#
# COMPACT_ATOMS: atom_id res chain seq x y z
N MET A 1 -1.64 16.54 -24.27
CA MET A 1 -1.76 15.12 -23.87
C MET A 1 -3.21 14.70 -24.01
N ASN A 2 -3.49 13.69 -24.81
CA ASN A 2 -4.84 13.13 -24.96
C ASN A 2 -5.07 12.00 -23.95
N PHE A 3 -6.31 11.47 -23.86
CA PHE A 3 -6.64 10.46 -22.84
C PHE A 3 -5.86 9.14 -23.01
N ARG A 4 -5.45 8.78 -24.22
CA ARG A 4 -4.67 7.56 -24.49
C ARG A 4 -3.23 7.71 -24.00
N GLU A 5 -2.63 8.88 -24.21
CA GLU A 5 -1.31 9.23 -23.71
C GLU A 5 -1.31 9.26 -22.17
N LEU A 6 -2.34 9.87 -21.57
CA LEU A 6 -2.50 9.90 -20.12
C LEU A 6 -2.63 8.48 -19.54
N ASN A 7 -3.50 7.65 -20.14
CA ASN A 7 -3.67 6.26 -19.71
C ASN A 7 -2.41 5.42 -19.90
N ALA A 8 -1.64 5.66 -20.97
CA ALA A 8 -0.37 4.99 -21.19
C ALA A 8 0.68 5.36 -20.13
N GLN A 9 0.63 6.57 -19.57
CA GLN A 9 1.52 7.01 -18.48
C GLN A 9 1.07 6.50 -17.12
N LEU A 10 -0.20 6.64 -16.78
CA LEU A 10 -0.73 6.36 -15.44
C LEU A 10 -1.15 4.89 -15.28
N GLY A 11 -1.60 4.25 -16.36
CA GLY A 11 -2.19 2.91 -16.28
C GLY A 11 -3.42 2.89 -15.37
N ASN A 12 -3.50 1.86 -14.54
CA ASN A 12 -4.54 1.66 -13.54
C ASN A 12 -4.06 1.96 -12.10
N ILE A 13 -3.12 2.91 -11.97
CA ILE A 13 -2.61 3.34 -10.65
C ILE A 13 -3.75 3.68 -9.68
N ASP A 14 -3.54 3.41 -8.40
CA ASP A 14 -4.51 3.78 -7.38
C ASP A 14 -4.75 5.30 -7.39
N ILE A 15 -6.01 5.72 -7.52
CA ILE A 15 -6.37 7.13 -7.68
C ILE A 15 -5.97 7.99 -6.47
N TYR A 16 -5.94 7.41 -5.26
CA TYR A 16 -5.50 8.13 -4.05
C TYR A 16 -3.99 8.20 -3.94
N LEU A 17 -3.26 7.25 -4.54
CA LEU A 17 -1.81 7.35 -4.71
C LEU A 17 -1.48 8.42 -5.75
N LEU A 18 -2.24 8.47 -6.86
CA LEU A 18 -2.12 9.53 -7.86
C LEU A 18 -2.38 10.92 -7.26
N ASP A 19 -3.36 11.08 -6.35
CA ASP A 19 -3.58 12.33 -5.61
C ASP A 19 -2.32 12.78 -4.85
N GLN A 20 -1.57 11.84 -4.24
CA GLN A 20 -0.32 12.16 -3.55
C GLN A 20 0.82 12.56 -4.51
N ILE A 21 0.89 11.91 -5.67
CA ILE A 21 1.82 12.28 -6.75
C ILE A 21 1.53 13.71 -7.22
N LEU A 22 0.28 14.02 -7.51
CA LEU A 22 -0.14 15.35 -7.99
C LEU A 22 0.06 16.46 -6.94
N LYS A 23 0.09 16.12 -5.66
CA LYS A 23 0.43 17.04 -4.55
C LYS A 23 1.93 17.25 -4.35
N GLY A 24 2.77 16.62 -5.17
CA GLY A 24 4.23 16.72 -5.04
C GLY A 24 4.80 16.05 -3.78
N ARG A 25 4.04 15.12 -3.14
CA ARG A 25 4.47 14.50 -1.87
C ARG A 25 5.75 13.68 -1.99
N PHE A 26 6.10 13.26 -3.20
CA PHE A 26 7.25 12.40 -3.48
C PHE A 26 8.42 13.14 -4.10
N GLU A 27 8.37 14.49 -4.17
CA GLU A 27 9.49 15.31 -4.64
C GLU A 27 10.73 15.12 -3.75
N GLY A 28 11.89 15.00 -4.39
CA GLY A 28 13.17 14.75 -3.71
C GLY A 28 13.35 13.34 -3.15
N LYS A 29 12.39 12.43 -3.35
CA LYS A 29 12.45 11.01 -2.97
C LYS A 29 12.91 10.16 -4.15
N SER A 30 13.52 9.02 -3.86
CA SER A 30 14.16 8.21 -4.89
C SER A 30 13.84 6.71 -4.84
N LYS A 31 13.60 6.16 -3.65
CA LYS A 31 13.42 4.70 -3.45
C LYS A 31 12.01 4.39 -3.03
N VAL A 32 11.37 3.51 -3.79
CA VAL A 32 9.98 3.09 -3.58
C VAL A 32 9.91 1.59 -3.36
N LEU A 33 9.21 1.19 -2.30
CA LEU A 33 8.79 -0.19 -2.05
C LEU A 33 7.27 -0.29 -2.16
N ASP A 34 6.77 -1.21 -2.98
CA ASP A 34 5.35 -1.58 -3.02
C ASP A 34 5.19 -2.99 -2.41
N VAL A 35 4.54 -3.07 -1.25
CA VAL A 35 4.30 -4.31 -0.50
C VAL A 35 2.93 -4.87 -0.89
N GLY A 36 2.92 -6.07 -1.46
CA GLY A 36 1.77 -6.63 -2.16
C GLY A 36 1.61 -5.98 -3.53
N CYS A 37 2.72 -5.84 -4.24
CA CYS A 37 2.78 -5.11 -5.51
C CYS A 37 1.97 -5.75 -6.64
N GLY A 38 1.64 -7.06 -6.53
CA GLY A 38 0.96 -7.78 -7.58
C GLY A 38 1.71 -7.65 -8.91
N GLU A 39 0.99 -7.35 -9.98
CA GLU A 39 1.53 -7.10 -11.32
C GLU A 39 2.07 -5.67 -11.51
N GLY A 40 2.21 -4.88 -10.42
CA GLY A 40 2.88 -3.58 -10.44
C GLY A 40 2.00 -2.38 -10.79
N ARG A 41 0.70 -2.48 -10.56
CA ARG A 41 -0.27 -1.41 -10.82
C ARG A 41 0.20 -0.02 -10.34
N ASN A 42 0.76 0.02 -9.13
CA ASN A 42 1.26 1.25 -8.53
C ASN A 42 2.73 1.52 -8.86
N LEU A 43 3.51 0.48 -9.13
CA LEU A 43 4.97 0.56 -9.22
C LEU A 43 5.49 1.02 -10.59
N ILE A 44 4.77 0.67 -11.67
CA ILE A 44 5.19 0.97 -13.05
C ILE A 44 5.35 2.47 -13.29
N TYR A 45 4.46 3.30 -12.72
CA TYR A 45 4.60 4.76 -12.80
C TYR A 45 5.95 5.24 -12.25
N PHE A 46 6.29 4.83 -11.02
CA PHE A 46 7.55 5.23 -10.39
C PHE A 46 8.78 4.73 -11.16
N ALA A 47 8.70 3.53 -11.75
CA ALA A 47 9.78 3.01 -12.58
C ALA A 47 10.01 3.87 -13.84
N ARG A 48 8.94 4.37 -14.48
CA ARG A 48 9.01 5.30 -15.62
C ARG A 48 9.61 6.64 -15.25
N GLU A 49 9.26 7.15 -14.08
CA GLU A 49 9.77 8.41 -13.54
C GLU A 49 11.21 8.30 -13.00
N GLY A 50 11.85 7.13 -13.16
CA GLY A 50 13.27 6.95 -12.80
C GLY A 50 13.52 6.62 -11.33
N PHE A 51 12.49 6.36 -10.54
CA PHE A 51 12.66 5.92 -9.15
C PHE A 51 13.36 4.56 -9.09
N ASP A 52 14.08 4.33 -8.00
CA ASP A 52 14.60 3.02 -7.63
C ASP A 52 13.50 2.18 -6.99
N VAL A 53 12.88 1.28 -7.76
CA VAL A 53 11.67 0.58 -7.38
C VAL A 53 11.94 -0.83 -6.91
N TYR A 54 11.25 -1.24 -5.84
CA TYR A 54 11.24 -2.57 -5.26
C TYR A 54 9.81 -3.08 -5.17
N GLY A 55 9.58 -4.32 -5.60
CA GLY A 55 8.30 -5.01 -5.48
C GLY A 55 8.39 -6.19 -4.52
N PHE A 56 7.41 -6.32 -3.64
CA PHE A 56 7.32 -7.43 -2.71
C PHE A 56 5.92 -8.04 -2.80
N ASP A 57 5.82 -9.34 -3.04
CA ASP A 57 4.53 -10.05 -3.10
C ASP A 57 4.71 -11.54 -2.73
N GLN A 58 3.65 -12.18 -2.24
CA GLN A 58 3.63 -13.61 -1.98
C GLN A 58 3.28 -14.44 -3.21
N ASN A 59 2.84 -13.82 -4.31
CA ASN A 59 2.43 -14.49 -5.55
C ASN A 59 3.55 -14.45 -6.59
N PRO A 60 4.28 -15.56 -6.81
CA PRO A 60 5.38 -15.59 -7.78
C PRO A 60 4.93 -15.34 -9.23
N SER A 61 3.71 -15.70 -9.59
CA SER A 61 3.19 -15.46 -10.93
C SER A 61 2.97 -13.96 -11.19
N ALA A 62 2.48 -13.22 -10.18
CA ALA A 62 2.35 -11.77 -10.25
C ALA A 62 3.71 -11.09 -10.38
N LEU A 63 4.71 -11.53 -9.60
CA LEU A 63 6.09 -11.03 -9.70
C LEU A 63 6.72 -11.33 -11.07
N GLN A 64 6.41 -12.47 -11.67
CA GLN A 64 6.88 -12.80 -13.01
C GLN A 64 6.29 -11.83 -14.06
N MET A 65 5.00 -11.52 -13.96
CA MET A 65 4.36 -10.53 -14.85
C MET A 65 4.95 -9.14 -14.62
N LEU A 66 5.12 -8.73 -13.38
CA LEU A 66 5.75 -7.45 -13.03
C LEU A 66 7.16 -7.33 -13.60
N ARG A 67 7.96 -8.40 -13.50
CA ARG A 67 9.30 -8.46 -14.11
C ARG A 67 9.27 -8.16 -15.61
N TYR A 68 8.37 -8.82 -16.33
CA TYR A 68 8.20 -8.59 -17.76
C TYR A 68 7.84 -7.13 -18.06
N LEU A 69 6.89 -6.56 -17.33
CA LEU A 69 6.45 -5.18 -17.49
C LEU A 69 7.57 -4.17 -17.18
N LEU A 70 8.30 -4.37 -16.07
CA LEU A 70 9.42 -3.51 -15.69
C LEU A 70 10.56 -3.55 -16.70
N LYS A 71 10.91 -4.73 -17.26
CA LYS A 71 11.90 -4.85 -18.33
C LYS A 71 11.45 -4.11 -19.60
N GLY A 72 10.17 -4.06 -19.89
CA GLY A 72 9.62 -3.28 -21.00
C GLY A 72 9.78 -1.76 -20.81
N VAL A 73 9.75 -1.30 -19.57
CA VAL A 73 9.90 0.11 -19.18
C VAL A 73 11.37 0.48 -18.96
N ARG A 74 12.12 -0.40 -18.31
CA ARG A 74 13.54 -0.26 -17.97
C ARG A 74 14.29 -1.56 -18.29
N PRO A 75 14.90 -1.69 -19.47
CA PRO A 75 15.58 -2.91 -19.87
C PRO A 75 16.71 -3.34 -18.92
N ASP A 76 17.33 -2.40 -18.23
CA ASP A 76 18.38 -2.57 -17.23
C ASP A 76 17.87 -2.88 -15.81
N PHE A 77 16.56 -3.03 -15.61
CA PHE A 77 15.97 -3.29 -14.30
C PHE A 77 16.58 -4.50 -13.60
N ASP A 78 17.03 -4.31 -12.37
CA ASP A 78 17.57 -5.39 -11.53
C ASP A 78 16.43 -6.24 -10.93
N GLU A 79 16.25 -7.43 -11.46
CA GLU A 79 15.19 -8.36 -11.08
C GLU A 79 15.25 -8.83 -9.61
N ARG A 80 16.42 -8.72 -8.95
CA ARG A 80 16.59 -9.04 -7.53
C ARG A 80 15.81 -8.10 -6.61
N LYS A 81 15.31 -6.98 -7.14
CA LYS A 81 14.42 -6.05 -6.45
C LYS A 81 12.95 -6.50 -6.42
N LEU A 82 12.63 -7.61 -7.09
CA LEU A 82 11.35 -8.29 -6.98
C LEU A 82 11.49 -9.48 -6.04
N ILE A 83 10.87 -9.37 -4.87
CA ILE A 83 11.12 -10.28 -3.75
C ILE A 83 9.83 -10.99 -3.40
N GLU A 84 9.88 -12.33 -3.38
CA GLU A 84 8.77 -13.15 -2.91
C GLU A 84 8.80 -13.28 -1.40
N GLY A 85 7.63 -13.16 -0.75
CA GLY A 85 7.53 -13.37 0.69
C GLY A 85 6.24 -12.88 1.33
N ASN A 86 6.20 -12.98 2.66
CA ASN A 86 5.07 -12.55 3.48
C ASN A 86 5.37 -11.20 4.15
N ALA A 87 4.43 -10.27 4.07
CA ALA A 87 4.55 -8.90 4.59
C ALA A 87 4.75 -8.81 6.12
N GLN A 88 4.65 -9.92 6.85
CA GLN A 88 4.98 -9.98 8.28
C GLN A 88 6.50 -10.05 8.57
N SER A 89 7.34 -10.23 7.52
CA SER A 89 8.80 -10.28 7.64
C SER A 89 9.40 -9.88 6.30
N LEU A 90 9.87 -8.65 6.20
CA LEU A 90 10.48 -8.12 4.98
C LEU A 90 12.01 -8.33 5.06
N PRO A 91 12.61 -9.12 4.13
CA PRO A 91 14.07 -9.32 4.09
C PRO A 91 14.77 -8.09 3.48
N LEU A 92 14.44 -6.92 3.99
CA LEU A 92 14.86 -5.61 3.50
C LEU A 92 15.49 -4.80 4.64
N PRO A 93 16.46 -3.93 4.34
CA PRO A 93 17.14 -3.17 5.37
C PRO A 93 16.22 -2.14 6.05
N GLU A 94 16.54 -1.83 7.31
CA GLU A 94 15.87 -0.78 8.06
C GLU A 94 16.18 0.59 7.47
N GLY A 95 15.18 1.49 7.49
CA GLY A 95 15.36 2.90 7.11
C GLY A 95 15.79 3.12 5.66
N TYR A 96 15.46 2.22 4.75
CA TYR A 96 16.02 2.24 3.40
C TYR A 96 15.14 2.92 2.34
N PHE A 97 13.82 2.90 2.51
CA PHE A 97 12.87 3.38 1.51
C PHE A 97 12.32 4.76 1.85
N ASP A 98 12.35 5.66 0.88
CA ASP A 98 11.75 6.98 1.02
C ASP A 98 10.22 6.93 0.93
N ILE A 99 9.71 5.94 0.17
CA ILE A 99 8.28 5.72 -0.05
C ILE A 99 7.99 4.24 0.14
N VAL A 100 7.02 3.93 0.99
CA VAL A 100 6.46 2.58 1.13
C VAL A 100 4.98 2.63 0.79
N ILE A 101 4.55 1.77 -0.12
CA ILE A 101 3.16 1.64 -0.56
C ILE A 101 2.65 0.28 -0.08
N ILE A 102 1.45 0.25 0.49
CA ILE A 102 0.71 -0.98 0.74
C ILE A 102 -0.77 -0.73 0.46
N SER A 103 -1.23 -1.20 -0.69
CA SER A 103 -2.59 -0.95 -1.18
C SER A 103 -3.33 -2.26 -1.39
N ALA A 104 -4.49 -2.42 -0.73
CA ALA A 104 -5.35 -3.59 -0.81
C ALA A 104 -4.70 -4.92 -0.34
N VAL A 105 -3.86 -4.86 0.69
CA VAL A 105 -3.14 -6.00 1.26
C VAL A 105 -3.49 -6.22 2.73
N LEU A 106 -3.41 -5.21 3.58
CA LEU A 106 -3.60 -5.33 5.03
C LEU A 106 -4.99 -5.85 5.43
N HIS A 107 -5.99 -5.72 4.59
CA HIS A 107 -7.32 -6.26 4.85
C HIS A 107 -7.41 -7.80 4.70
N PHE A 108 -6.31 -8.45 4.30
CA PHE A 108 -6.15 -9.90 4.34
C PHE A 108 -5.40 -10.39 5.59
N SER A 109 -5.07 -9.51 6.53
CA SER A 109 -4.49 -9.92 7.81
C SER A 109 -5.39 -10.92 8.52
N GLY A 110 -4.81 -12.02 8.96
CA GLY A 110 -5.57 -13.09 9.62
C GLY A 110 -5.97 -12.76 11.06
N THR A 111 -5.18 -11.90 11.71
CA THR A 111 -5.36 -11.50 13.11
C THR A 111 -4.85 -10.08 13.34
N VAL A 112 -5.24 -9.48 14.47
CA VAL A 112 -4.71 -8.20 14.94
C VAL A 112 -3.18 -8.25 15.13
N GLU A 113 -2.66 -9.36 15.64
CA GLU A 113 -1.22 -9.55 15.80
C GLU A 113 -0.48 -9.56 14.46
N ALA A 114 -1.03 -10.25 13.45
CA ALA A 114 -0.46 -10.27 12.10
C ALA A 114 -0.46 -8.86 11.47
N PHE A 115 -1.54 -8.10 11.64
CA PHE A 115 -1.62 -6.71 11.23
C PHE A 115 -0.52 -5.86 11.88
N HIS A 116 -0.35 -5.96 13.21
CA HIS A 116 0.70 -5.20 13.90
C HIS A 116 2.11 -5.59 13.48
N LYS A 117 2.38 -6.86 13.19
CA LYS A 117 3.67 -7.30 12.62
C LYS A 117 3.92 -6.67 11.25
N GLN A 118 2.91 -6.66 10.38
CA GLN A 118 3.03 -6.01 9.07
C GLN A 118 3.30 -4.50 9.21
N ILE A 119 2.55 -3.80 10.06
CA ILE A 119 2.76 -2.36 10.32
C ILE A 119 4.17 -2.10 10.87
N ALA A 120 4.67 -2.93 11.79
CA ALA A 120 6.02 -2.79 12.34
C ALA A 120 7.11 -2.95 11.26
N GLU A 121 6.95 -3.89 10.34
CA GLU A 121 7.88 -4.09 9.22
C GLU A 121 7.86 -2.90 8.23
N LEU A 122 6.68 -2.37 7.91
CA LEU A 122 6.56 -1.17 7.08
C LEU A 122 7.28 0.03 7.73
N PHE A 123 7.10 0.19 9.06
CA PHE A 123 7.81 1.24 9.82
C PHE A 123 9.32 1.02 9.81
N ARG A 124 9.77 -0.21 10.02
CA ARG A 124 11.19 -0.55 10.08
C ARG A 124 11.92 -0.20 8.78
N VAL A 125 11.35 -0.59 7.63
CA VAL A 125 12.00 -0.37 6.32
C VAL A 125 11.90 1.07 5.81
N LEU A 126 10.95 1.87 6.35
CA LEU A 126 10.76 3.27 5.97
C LEU A 126 11.87 4.15 6.56
N ALA A 127 12.48 4.99 5.74
CA ALA A 127 13.50 5.97 6.13
C ALA A 127 12.88 7.09 7.00
N SER A 128 13.72 7.82 7.76
CA SER A 128 13.31 9.08 8.38
C SER A 128 12.79 10.04 7.32
N GLU A 129 11.75 10.82 7.62
CA GLU A 129 11.02 11.69 6.67
C GLU A 129 10.40 10.91 5.48
N GLY A 130 10.41 9.58 5.52
CA GLY A 130 9.79 8.71 4.53
C GLY A 130 8.27 8.77 4.59
N ILE A 131 7.63 8.45 3.48
CA ILE A 131 6.16 8.46 3.34
C ILE A 131 5.64 7.04 3.21
N LEU A 132 4.68 6.69 4.08
CA LEU A 132 3.91 5.46 4.01
C LEU A 132 2.50 5.74 3.50
N PHE A 133 2.16 5.11 2.39
CA PHE A 133 0.81 5.11 1.83
C PHE A 133 0.13 3.79 2.13
N ILE A 134 -0.98 3.83 2.87
CA ILE A 134 -1.81 2.66 3.18
C ILE A 134 -3.19 2.86 2.56
N ARG A 135 -3.70 1.81 1.90
CA ARG A 135 -5.11 1.76 1.50
C ARG A 135 -5.69 0.38 1.79
N MET A 136 -6.71 0.32 2.63
CA MET A 136 -7.34 -0.93 3.05
C MET A 136 -8.81 -0.75 3.43
N THR A 137 -9.52 -1.87 3.55
CA THR A 137 -10.91 -1.87 4.04
C THR A 137 -10.95 -1.44 5.51
N SER A 138 -11.95 -0.63 5.88
CA SER A 138 -12.18 -0.16 7.25
C SER A 138 -13.64 -0.33 7.67
N ASP A 139 -13.93 -0.11 8.94
CA ASP A 139 -15.29 0.04 9.47
C ASP A 139 -15.86 1.45 9.23
N ILE A 140 -15.04 2.40 8.82
CA ILE A 140 -15.41 3.81 8.68
C ILE A 140 -16.37 3.97 7.48
N GLY A 141 -17.64 4.25 7.81
CA GLY A 141 -18.70 4.41 6.81
C GLY A 141 -19.34 3.11 6.32
N LEU A 142 -18.96 1.95 6.89
CA LEU A 142 -19.74 0.74 6.69
C LEU A 142 -21.03 0.79 7.51
N PRO A 143 -22.16 0.27 6.97
CA PRO A 143 -23.39 0.10 7.76
C PRO A 143 -23.17 -0.93 8.87
N ASP A 144 -24.09 -0.95 9.86
CA ASP A 144 -24.10 -1.90 10.98
C ASP A 144 -24.29 -3.38 10.59
N ALA A 145 -24.35 -3.68 9.30
CA ALA A 145 -24.55 -5.01 8.73
C ALA A 145 -23.26 -5.84 8.61
N THR A 146 -22.26 -5.60 9.47
CA THR A 146 -21.04 -6.41 9.53
C THR A 146 -21.16 -7.47 10.63
N GLU A 147 -20.77 -8.71 10.32
CA GLU A 147 -20.69 -9.80 11.30
C GLU A 147 -19.26 -9.93 11.81
N ASP A 148 -19.07 -9.84 13.13
CA ASP A 148 -17.75 -10.01 13.76
C ASP A 148 -17.34 -11.50 13.73
N LEU A 149 -16.25 -11.80 13.06
CA LEU A 149 -15.64 -13.13 12.98
C LEU A 149 -14.50 -13.32 13.99
N GLY A 150 -14.24 -12.32 14.83
CA GLY A 150 -13.14 -12.30 15.78
C GLY A 150 -11.80 -11.92 15.17
N ASN A 151 -10.82 -11.58 16.03
CA ASN A 151 -9.46 -11.20 15.65
C ASN A 151 -9.37 -10.01 14.66
N GLY A 152 -10.31 -9.06 14.72
CA GLY A 152 -10.37 -7.90 13.82
C GLY A 152 -10.89 -8.21 12.42
N ARG A 153 -11.43 -9.43 12.20
CA ARG A 153 -12.02 -9.84 10.93
C ARG A 153 -13.54 -9.78 10.98
N TYR A 154 -14.10 -9.35 9.88
CA TYR A 154 -15.54 -9.17 9.72
C TYR A 154 -16.03 -9.71 8.39
N LEU A 155 -17.21 -10.30 8.36
CA LEU A 155 -17.95 -10.53 7.13
C LEU A 155 -18.65 -9.22 6.76
N ILE A 156 -18.31 -8.66 5.62
CA ILE A 156 -18.86 -7.39 5.14
C ILE A 156 -19.96 -7.63 4.10
N PRO A 157 -20.82 -6.62 3.81
CA PRO A 157 -21.99 -6.83 2.96
C PRO A 157 -21.72 -7.34 1.54
N ASP A 158 -20.49 -7.18 1.01
CA ASP A 158 -20.09 -7.75 -0.29
C ASP A 158 -19.85 -9.28 -0.24
N GLY A 159 -20.08 -9.91 0.91
CA GLY A 159 -19.89 -11.35 1.13
C GLY A 159 -18.45 -11.76 1.43
N SER A 160 -17.53 -10.85 1.54
CA SER A 160 -16.13 -11.16 1.81
C SER A 160 -15.77 -11.00 3.29
N ALA A 161 -14.88 -11.88 3.80
CA ALA A 161 -14.29 -11.73 5.11
C ALA A 161 -13.02 -10.85 5.02
N ARG A 162 -12.97 -9.74 5.78
CA ARG A 162 -11.87 -8.77 5.78
C ARG A 162 -11.44 -8.43 7.20
N PHE A 163 -10.15 -8.16 7.36
CA PHE A 163 -9.66 -7.43 8.50
C PHE A 163 -10.02 -5.95 8.31
N LEU A 164 -10.67 -5.34 9.29
CA LEU A 164 -11.10 -3.95 9.19
C LEU A 164 -10.19 -3.02 9.98
N LEU A 165 -9.78 -1.95 9.34
CA LEU A 165 -9.14 -0.83 10.00
C LEU A 165 -10.19 -0.03 10.77
N THR A 166 -10.01 0.11 12.07
CA THR A 166 -10.86 0.92 12.94
C THR A 166 -10.20 2.25 13.29
N ARG A 167 -10.97 3.23 13.78
CA ARG A 167 -10.41 4.49 14.27
C ARG A 167 -9.44 4.25 15.43
N SER A 168 -9.76 3.34 16.35
CA SER A 168 -8.88 2.98 17.46
C SER A 168 -7.55 2.38 17.01
N LEU A 169 -7.55 1.53 15.97
CA LEU A 169 -6.32 1.01 15.38
C LEU A 169 -5.48 2.12 14.72
N ILE A 170 -6.11 3.11 14.09
CA ILE A 170 -5.39 4.27 13.53
C ILE A 170 -4.70 5.06 14.66
N GLU A 171 -5.43 5.36 15.74
CA GLU A 171 -4.88 6.05 16.92
C GLU A 171 -3.72 5.27 17.55
N GLU A 172 -3.90 3.96 17.74
CA GLU A 172 -2.87 3.08 18.30
C GLU A 172 -1.58 3.08 17.47
N ILE A 173 -1.66 2.93 16.13
CA ILE A 173 -0.46 2.91 15.30
C ILE A 173 0.20 4.29 15.22
N VAL A 174 -0.57 5.37 15.23
CA VAL A 174 -0.04 6.74 15.29
C VAL A 174 0.75 6.96 16.56
N GLU A 175 0.19 6.60 17.72
CA GLU A 175 0.84 6.75 19.03
C GLU A 175 2.09 5.85 19.13
N LYS A 176 1.94 4.57 18.83
CA LYS A 176 3.01 3.56 18.97
C LYS A 176 4.24 3.87 18.15
N PHE A 177 4.09 4.38 16.94
CA PHE A 177 5.19 4.64 16.01
C PHE A 177 5.54 6.13 15.88
N SER A 178 4.84 7.02 16.61
CA SER A 178 5.00 8.47 16.52
C SER A 178 4.86 8.98 15.08
N TRP A 179 3.95 8.40 14.32
CA TRP A 179 3.70 8.79 12.94
C TRP A 179 2.90 10.07 12.84
N GLN A 180 3.25 10.89 11.85
CA GLN A 180 2.45 12.05 11.49
C GLN A 180 1.50 11.70 10.32
N LEU A 181 0.19 11.77 10.55
CA LEU A 181 -0.78 11.81 9.46
C LEU A 181 -0.62 13.13 8.70
N ILE A 182 -0.20 13.06 7.43
CA ILE A 182 0.02 14.24 6.58
C ILE A 182 -1.15 14.53 5.64
N GLU A 183 -2.17 13.68 5.67
CA GLU A 183 -3.47 13.83 4.99
C GLU A 183 -4.60 13.49 5.97
N PRO A 184 -5.77 14.12 5.85
CA PRO A 184 -6.96 13.64 6.54
C PRO A 184 -7.28 12.20 6.14
N VAL A 185 -7.80 11.41 7.08
CA VAL A 185 -8.30 10.06 6.79
C VAL A 185 -9.39 10.15 5.72
N LYS A 186 -9.17 9.51 4.58
CA LYS A 186 -10.12 9.51 3.46
C LYS A 186 -10.73 8.12 3.29
N THR A 187 -12.04 8.04 3.31
CA THR A 187 -12.76 6.79 3.06
C THR A 187 -13.68 6.92 1.86
N THR A 188 -13.65 5.93 0.99
CA THR A 188 -14.59 5.78 -0.12
C THR A 188 -15.53 4.64 0.20
N VAL A 189 -16.82 4.95 0.31
CA VAL A 189 -17.90 3.96 0.41
C VAL A 189 -18.37 3.61 -0.99
N VAL A 190 -18.51 2.31 -1.25
CA VAL A 190 -18.95 1.78 -2.54
C VAL A 190 -20.25 1.03 -2.31
N ASP A 191 -21.36 1.62 -2.75
CA ASP A 191 -22.71 1.03 -2.77
C ASP A 191 -23.13 0.41 -1.40
N ASP A 192 -22.70 1.03 -0.31
CA ASP A 192 -22.91 0.59 1.08
C ASP A 192 -22.50 -0.86 1.39
N VAL A 193 -21.77 -1.51 0.49
CA VAL A 193 -21.34 -2.92 0.65
C VAL A 193 -19.88 -3.05 1.08
N ARG A 194 -19.06 -2.04 0.82
CA ARG A 194 -17.66 -1.99 1.27
C ARG A 194 -17.13 -0.58 1.32
N CYS A 195 -16.07 -0.38 2.07
CA CYS A 195 -15.33 0.87 2.06
C CYS A 195 -13.82 0.63 1.97
N MET A 196 -13.11 1.64 1.47
CA MET A 196 -11.66 1.63 1.40
C MET A 196 -11.12 2.93 1.98
N THR A 197 -10.33 2.83 3.03
CA THR A 197 -9.72 3.96 3.72
C THR A 197 -8.27 4.13 3.31
N THR A 198 -7.90 5.38 3.06
CA THR A 198 -6.56 5.80 2.71
C THR A 198 -5.94 6.57 3.86
N LEU A 199 -4.74 6.17 4.25
CA LEU A 199 -3.89 6.84 5.24
C LEU A 199 -2.56 7.19 4.58
N VAL A 200 -2.07 8.39 4.86
CA VAL A 200 -0.74 8.84 4.39
C VAL A 200 0.03 9.35 5.60
N PHE A 201 1.09 8.67 5.93
CA PHE A 201 1.93 8.97 7.08
C PHE A 201 3.30 9.47 6.65
N ARG A 202 3.92 10.27 7.52
CA ARG A 202 5.35 10.58 7.50
C ARG A 202 5.99 10.00 8.75
N LYS A 203 7.13 9.35 8.58
CA LYS A 203 7.99 8.94 9.69
C LYS A 203 8.80 10.14 10.16
N ALA A 204 8.75 10.44 11.46
CA ALA A 204 9.56 11.47 12.08
C ALA A 204 11.06 11.13 12.03
#